data_de0fb43dbdf5813b3c78985bcd54ef68
#
_entry.id   de0fb43dbdf5813b3c78985bcd54ef68
#
_cell.length_a   1.000
_cell.length_b   1.000
_cell.length_c   1.000
_cell.angle_alpha   90.00
_cell.angle_beta   90.00
_cell.angle_gamma   90.00
#
_symmetry.space_group_name_H-M   'P 1'
#
loop_
_entity.id
_entity.type
_entity.pdbx_description
1 polymer ?
#
loop_
_entity_poly.entity_id
_entity_poly.type
_entity_poly.pdbx_seq_one_letter_code
_entity_poly.pdbx_strand_id
1 'polypeptide(L)' 'MTPDAATQEWAQKVVAAFASSGKVGVATLDGKMLDMPHLRLAKKIIAAAQLA' A
#
# COMPACT_ATOMS: atom_id res chain seq x y z
N MET A 1 14.09 9.23 -6.58
CA MET A 1 14.05 9.62 -5.17
C MET A 1 13.52 8.48 -4.31
N THR A 2 14.20 8.16 -3.22
CA THR A 2 13.79 7.06 -2.35
C THR A 2 12.64 7.50 -1.45
N PRO A 3 11.55 6.72 -1.32
CA PRO A 3 10.48 7.04 -0.39
C PRO A 3 11.01 7.08 1.05
N ASP A 4 10.46 7.96 1.87
CA ASP A 4 10.86 8.00 3.27
C ASP A 4 10.25 6.81 4.03
N ALA A 5 10.69 6.61 5.30
CA ALA A 5 10.25 5.47 6.09
C ALA A 5 8.74 5.49 6.33
N ALA A 6 8.16 6.67 6.55
CA ALA A 6 6.73 6.78 6.78
C ALA A 6 5.93 6.37 5.55
N THR A 7 6.39 6.78 4.36
CA THR A 7 5.73 6.41 3.10
C THR A 7 5.83 4.91 2.85
N GLN A 8 7.00 4.33 3.08
CA GLN A 8 7.18 2.87 2.94
C GLN A 8 6.28 2.11 3.89
N GLU A 9 6.21 2.55 5.13
CA GLU A 9 5.36 1.91 6.13
C GLU A 9 3.87 1.97 5.73
N TRP A 10 3.42 3.11 5.26
CA TRP A 10 2.06 3.26 4.75
C TRP A 10 1.79 2.30 3.60
N ALA A 11 2.72 2.21 2.66
CA ALA A 11 2.56 1.32 1.51
C ALA A 11 2.45 -0.15 1.93
N GLN A 12 3.27 -0.57 2.90
CA GLN A 12 3.20 -1.92 3.44
C GLN A 12 1.87 -2.19 4.13
N LYS A 13 1.35 -1.21 4.86
CA LYS A 13 0.04 -1.33 5.51
C LYS A 13 -1.08 -1.47 4.49
N VAL A 14 -1.02 -0.70 3.40
CA VAL A 14 -2.01 -0.77 2.32
C VAL A 14 -2.02 -2.17 1.69
N VAL A 15 -0.85 -2.70 1.36
CA VAL A 15 -0.76 -4.03 0.77
C VAL A 15 -1.28 -5.10 1.74
N ALA A 16 -0.91 -4.99 3.02
CA ALA A 16 -1.39 -5.92 4.04
C ALA A 16 -2.91 -5.85 4.19
N ALA A 17 -3.47 -4.65 4.15
CA ALA A 17 -4.92 -4.47 4.25
C ALA A 17 -5.64 -5.16 3.09
N PHE A 18 -5.13 -5.03 1.87
CA PHE A 18 -5.70 -5.71 0.72
C PHE A 18 -5.58 -7.22 0.84
N ALA A 19 -4.46 -7.72 1.34
CA ALA A 19 -4.26 -9.15 1.55
C ALA A 19 -5.23 -9.71 2.58
N SER A 20 -5.57 -8.93 3.60
CA SER A 20 -6.44 -9.37 4.69
C SER A 20 -7.92 -9.16 4.40
N SER A 21 -8.27 -8.33 3.42
CA SER A 21 -9.67 -7.92 3.20
C SER A 21 -10.55 -9.06 2.71
N GLY A 22 -9.98 -10.04 2.02
CA GLY A 22 -10.75 -11.11 1.39
C GLY A 22 -11.58 -10.68 0.20
N LYS A 23 -11.53 -9.40 -0.16
CA LYS A 23 -12.26 -8.85 -1.30
C LYS A 23 -11.29 -8.29 -2.32
N VAL A 24 -11.59 -8.53 -3.59
CA VAL A 24 -10.76 -8.03 -4.68
C VAL A 24 -11.02 -6.54 -4.89
N GLY A 25 -9.95 -5.75 -4.88
CA GLY A 25 -10.02 -4.34 -5.26
C GLY A 25 -10.47 -3.39 -4.18
N VAL A 26 -10.79 -3.87 -2.98
CA VAL A 26 -11.27 -3.01 -1.89
C VAL A 26 -10.64 -3.44 -0.56
N ALA A 27 -10.19 -2.48 0.22
CA ALA A 27 -9.68 -2.72 1.57
C ALA A 27 -9.95 -1.51 2.44
N THR A 28 -9.83 -1.68 3.75
CA THR A 28 -9.99 -0.59 4.71
C THR A 28 -8.74 -0.48 5.57
N LEU A 29 -8.23 0.73 5.70
CA LEU A 29 -7.08 1.03 6.54
C LEU A 29 -7.38 2.26 7.39
N ASP A 30 -7.32 2.10 8.71
CA ASP A 30 -7.62 3.18 9.67
C ASP A 30 -8.97 3.85 9.41
N GLY A 31 -9.97 3.02 9.06
CA GLY A 31 -11.31 3.51 8.79
C GLY A 31 -11.50 4.14 7.42
N LYS A 32 -10.45 4.20 6.61
CA LYS A 32 -10.52 4.75 5.25
C LYS A 32 -10.59 3.63 4.23
N MET A 33 -11.50 3.77 3.27
CA MET A 33 -11.63 2.80 2.19
C MET A 33 -10.54 3.03 1.14
N LEU A 34 -9.88 1.93 0.77
CA LEU A 34 -8.85 1.93 -0.27
C LEU A 34 -9.33 1.13 -1.47
N ASP A 35 -8.92 1.52 -2.66
CA ASP A 35 -9.27 0.81 -3.88
C ASP A 35 -8.02 0.48 -4.71
N MET A 36 -8.21 -0.03 -5.91
CA MET A 36 -7.08 -0.50 -6.74
C MET A 36 -6.01 0.56 -7.00
N PRO A 37 -6.35 1.83 -7.29
CA PRO A 37 -5.31 2.84 -7.47
C PRO A 37 -4.38 2.98 -6.25
N HIS A 38 -4.93 2.86 -5.05
CA HIS A 38 -4.12 2.90 -3.83
C HIS A 38 -3.18 1.70 -3.75
N LEU A 39 -3.66 0.52 -4.11
CA LEU A 39 -2.82 -0.68 -4.10
C LEU A 39 -1.66 -0.56 -5.11
N ARG A 40 -1.95 -0.05 -6.31
CA ARG A 40 -0.91 0.15 -7.32
C ARG A 40 0.14 1.14 -6.84
N LEU A 41 -0.29 2.22 -6.22
CA LEU A 41 0.63 3.21 -5.68
C LEU A 41 1.51 2.60 -4.58
N ALA A 42 0.90 1.84 -3.67
CA ALA A 42 1.64 1.19 -2.60
C ALA A 42 2.68 0.22 -3.13
N LYS A 43 2.34 -0.59 -4.12
CA LYS A 43 3.27 -1.52 -4.73
C LYS A 43 4.42 -0.80 -5.43
N LYS A 44 4.13 0.32 -6.09
CA LYS A 44 5.15 1.13 -6.74
C LYS A 44 6.13 1.72 -5.71
N ILE A 45 5.62 2.19 -4.60
CA ILE A 45 6.45 2.72 -3.52
C ILE A 45 7.37 1.64 -2.96
N ILE A 46 6.83 0.46 -2.70
CA ILE A 46 7.61 -0.66 -2.16
C ILE A 46 8.70 -1.09 -3.15
N ALA A 47 8.36 -1.17 -4.43
CA ALA A 47 9.33 -1.53 -5.47
C ALA A 47 10.46 -0.49 -5.55
N ALA A 48 10.13 0.79 -5.46
CA ALA A 48 11.14 1.85 -5.48
C ALA A 48 12.07 1.75 -4.27
N ALA A 49 11.51 1.42 -3.10
CA ALA A 49 12.31 1.25 -1.89
C ALA A 49 13.28 0.06 -2.00
N GLN A 50 12.85 -1.01 -2.67
CA GLN A 50 13.70 -2.18 -2.85
C GLN A 50 14.83 -1.94 -3.84
N LEU A 51 14.63 -1.02 -4.77
CA LEU A 51 15.63 -0.69 -5.79
C LEU A 51 16.65 0.33 -5.27
N ALA A 52 16.38 0.97 -4.17
CA ALA A 52 17.25 2.02 -3.63
C ALA A 52 18.48 1.47 -2.91
#